data_b3a8c259c3e942ca654a9d0936b95d61
#
_entry.id   b3a8c259c3e942ca654a9d0936b95d61
#
_cell.length_a   1.000
_cell.length_b   1.000
_cell.length_c   1.000
_cell.angle_alpha   90.00
_cell.angle_beta   90.00
_cell.angle_gamma   90.00
#
_symmetry.space_group_name_H-M   'P 1'
#
loop_
_entity.id
_entity.type
_entity.pdbx_description
1 polymer ?
#
loop_
_entity_poly.entity_id
_entity_poly.type
_entity_poly.pdbx_seq_one_letter_code
_entity_poly.pdbx_strand_id
1 'polypeptide(L)'
;ESSIIEVEQEISSVKQSYKTKSQSELSKIISEIAEIESRIPALKERVVRTQVKSPVEGIINRISFKTIGGFVRKGDALLDIVPTGDDLIVEARIDPKDIAYIEPTQMARISLTAYDASRYGTIDGEVLAVSADAVEDKQTGASYYLVDVSINGELFEDDGSKVEILPGMVASVDVLAGKRTVLDYIWNPMMKVKDRALTD
;
A
#
# COMPACT_ATOMS: atom_id res chain seq x y z
N GLU A 1 -66.01 31.04 -49.94
CA GLU A 1 -64.53 30.92 -49.96
C GLU A 1 -63.91 31.39 -48.63
N SER A 2 -64.43 32.44 -47.95
CA SER A 2 -63.90 32.92 -46.68
C SER A 2 -64.07 31.90 -45.51
N SER A 3 -65.14 31.14 -45.50
CA SER A 3 -65.36 30.12 -44.43
C SER A 3 -64.44 28.91 -44.53
N ILE A 4 -63.93 28.59 -45.72
CA ILE A 4 -62.96 27.48 -45.88
C ILE A 4 -61.61 27.88 -45.33
N ILE A 5 -61.16 29.11 -45.59
CA ILE A 5 -59.92 29.67 -45.09
C ILE A 5 -59.91 29.74 -43.54
N GLU A 6 -61.04 30.13 -42.97
CA GLU A 6 -61.22 30.23 -41.52
C GLU A 6 -61.09 28.83 -40.83
N VAL A 7 -61.70 27.80 -41.39
CA VAL A 7 -61.61 26.42 -40.93
C VAL A 7 -60.16 25.87 -41.10
N GLU A 8 -59.49 26.18 -42.20
CA GLU A 8 -58.08 25.78 -42.38
C GLU A 8 -57.13 26.43 -41.36
N GLN A 9 -57.38 27.72 -41.02
CA GLN A 9 -56.61 28.40 -39.98
C GLN A 9 -56.89 27.79 -38.59
N GLU A 10 -58.12 27.43 -38.29
CA GLU A 10 -58.49 26.79 -37.04
C GLU A 10 -57.85 25.39 -36.91
N ILE A 11 -57.87 24.57 -37.95
CA ILE A 11 -57.16 23.30 -38.01
C ILE A 11 -55.65 23.47 -37.79
N SER A 12 -55.06 24.47 -38.43
CA SER A 12 -53.64 24.77 -38.28
C SER A 12 -53.29 25.19 -36.85
N SER A 13 -54.09 26.03 -36.22
CA SER A 13 -53.92 26.47 -34.83
C SER A 13 -54.00 25.30 -33.83
N VAL A 14 -55.02 24.41 -34.01
CA VAL A 14 -55.20 23.22 -33.21
C VAL A 14 -54.01 22.24 -33.34
N LYS A 15 -53.53 22.01 -34.57
CA LYS A 15 -52.34 21.22 -34.84
C LYS A 15 -51.10 21.79 -34.13
N GLN A 16 -50.93 23.11 -34.22
CA GLN A 16 -49.78 23.75 -33.59
C GLN A 16 -49.85 23.70 -32.06
N SER A 17 -51.01 23.93 -31.47
CA SER A 17 -51.22 23.83 -30.03
C SER A 17 -50.95 22.43 -29.52
N TYR A 18 -51.42 21.38 -30.24
CA TYR A 18 -51.19 19.98 -29.91
C TYR A 18 -49.70 19.61 -29.99
N LYS A 19 -49.02 20.09 -31.04
CA LYS A 19 -47.56 19.88 -31.20
C LYS A 19 -46.77 20.53 -30.08
N THR A 20 -47.11 21.77 -29.71
CA THR A 20 -46.46 22.50 -28.62
C THR A 20 -46.67 21.79 -27.28
N LYS A 21 -47.89 21.36 -27.01
CA LYS A 21 -48.22 20.59 -25.78
C LYS A 21 -47.44 19.27 -25.71
N SER A 22 -47.43 18.50 -26.81
CA SER A 22 -46.69 17.24 -26.86
C SER A 22 -45.19 17.44 -26.71
N GLN A 23 -44.61 18.51 -27.25
CA GLN A 23 -43.22 18.85 -27.09
C GLN A 23 -42.90 19.23 -25.64
N SER A 24 -43.76 19.98 -24.96
CA SER A 24 -43.56 20.35 -23.57
C SER A 24 -43.66 19.11 -22.64
N GLU A 25 -44.63 18.22 -22.89
CA GLU A 25 -44.72 16.95 -22.15
C GLU A 25 -43.51 16.04 -22.37
N LEU A 26 -43.03 15.96 -23.63
CA LEU A 26 -41.80 15.19 -23.94
C LEU A 26 -40.61 15.76 -23.21
N SER A 27 -40.41 17.10 -23.23
CA SER A 27 -39.31 17.75 -22.51
C SER A 27 -39.35 17.50 -20.99
N LYS A 28 -40.56 17.50 -20.41
CA LYS A 28 -40.78 17.21 -19.00
C LYS A 28 -40.36 15.78 -18.67
N ILE A 29 -40.84 14.80 -19.47
CA ILE A 29 -40.49 13.38 -19.27
C ILE A 29 -38.99 13.14 -19.43
N ILE A 30 -38.34 13.76 -20.43
CA ILE A 30 -36.89 13.67 -20.61
C ILE A 30 -36.15 14.21 -19.39
N SER A 31 -36.59 15.32 -18.82
CA SER A 31 -35.99 15.90 -17.62
C SER A 31 -36.17 14.98 -16.39
N GLU A 32 -37.32 14.37 -16.24
CA GLU A 32 -37.60 13.41 -15.16
C GLU A 32 -36.72 12.14 -15.29
N ILE A 33 -36.56 11.63 -16.52
CA ILE A 33 -35.66 10.50 -16.80
C ILE A 33 -34.22 10.87 -16.42
N ALA A 34 -33.72 12.02 -16.86
CA ALA A 34 -32.37 12.46 -16.56
C ALA A 34 -32.12 12.64 -15.06
N GLU A 35 -33.12 13.12 -14.32
CA GLU A 35 -33.06 13.22 -12.86
C GLU A 35 -32.96 11.86 -12.20
N ILE A 36 -33.80 10.91 -12.61
CA ILE A 36 -33.80 9.55 -12.08
C ILE A 36 -32.47 8.86 -12.40
N GLU A 37 -32.01 8.94 -13.65
CA GLU A 37 -30.74 8.38 -14.08
C GLU A 37 -29.55 8.94 -13.29
N SER A 38 -29.57 10.23 -12.96
CA SER A 38 -28.51 10.85 -12.13
C SER A 38 -28.46 10.31 -10.69
N ARG A 39 -29.59 9.83 -10.16
CA ARG A 39 -29.70 9.27 -8.80
C ARG A 39 -29.29 7.80 -8.71
N ILE A 40 -29.39 7.04 -9.80
CA ILE A 40 -29.10 5.60 -9.84
C ILE A 40 -27.67 5.28 -9.37
N PRO A 41 -26.59 5.99 -9.82
CA PRO A 41 -25.22 5.69 -9.37
C PRO A 41 -25.06 5.78 -7.85
N ALA A 42 -25.61 6.82 -7.25
CA ALA A 42 -25.52 7.04 -5.80
C ALA A 42 -26.24 5.93 -5.00
N LEU A 43 -27.36 5.45 -5.49
CA LEU A 43 -28.07 4.33 -4.86
C LEU A 43 -27.34 3.01 -5.05
N LYS A 44 -26.78 2.76 -6.23
CA LYS A 44 -25.95 1.58 -6.49
C LYS A 44 -24.73 1.56 -5.55
N GLU A 45 -24.06 2.67 -5.40
CA GLU A 45 -22.91 2.77 -4.50
C GLU A 45 -23.28 2.52 -3.04
N ARG A 46 -24.46 2.99 -2.61
CA ARG A 46 -25.00 2.66 -1.28
C ARG A 46 -25.18 1.15 -1.09
N VAL A 47 -25.71 0.47 -2.08
CA VAL A 47 -25.89 -1.00 -2.03
C VAL A 47 -24.55 -1.71 -1.99
N VAL A 48 -23.59 -1.30 -2.82
CA VAL A 48 -22.23 -1.89 -2.81
C VAL A 48 -21.56 -1.73 -1.44
N ARG A 49 -21.72 -0.58 -0.79
CA ARG A 49 -21.16 -0.32 0.55
C ARG A 49 -21.82 -1.11 1.68
N THR A 50 -22.95 -1.79 1.44
CA THR A 50 -23.53 -2.69 2.46
C THR A 50 -22.76 -3.99 2.60
N GLN A 51 -21.96 -4.35 1.59
CA GLN A 51 -21.07 -5.50 1.61
C GLN A 51 -19.62 -5.03 1.62
N VAL A 52 -18.96 -5.11 2.77
CA VAL A 52 -17.54 -4.83 2.89
C VAL A 52 -16.77 -6.08 2.48
N LYS A 53 -16.03 -5.98 1.38
CA LYS A 53 -15.17 -7.06 0.87
C LYS A 53 -13.72 -6.76 1.19
N SER A 54 -12.91 -7.81 1.38
CA SER A 54 -11.46 -7.67 1.48
C SER A 54 -10.90 -7.12 0.17
N PRO A 55 -10.01 -6.11 0.22
CA PRO A 55 -9.30 -5.61 -0.96
C PRO A 55 -8.16 -6.54 -1.41
N VAL A 56 -7.68 -7.42 -0.53
CA VAL A 56 -6.55 -8.32 -0.76
C VAL A 56 -6.88 -9.73 -0.26
N GLU A 57 -6.22 -10.73 -0.82
CA GLU A 57 -6.18 -12.09 -0.27
C GLU A 57 -5.24 -12.10 0.94
N GLY A 58 -5.62 -12.79 2.01
CA GLY A 58 -4.81 -12.79 3.22
C GLY A 58 -5.46 -13.48 4.40
N ILE A 59 -4.74 -13.51 5.51
CA ILE A 59 -5.16 -14.10 6.77
C ILE A 59 -5.70 -13.01 7.69
N ILE A 60 -6.86 -13.24 8.27
CA ILE A 60 -7.45 -12.32 9.26
C ILE A 60 -6.64 -12.41 10.55
N ASN A 61 -5.92 -11.35 10.87
CA ASN A 61 -5.14 -11.24 12.10
C ASN A 61 -6.02 -10.89 13.31
N ARG A 62 -6.86 -9.88 13.15
CA ARG A 62 -7.71 -9.40 14.25
C ARG A 62 -9.05 -8.89 13.72
N ILE A 63 -10.13 -9.22 14.44
CA ILE A 63 -11.46 -8.69 14.21
C ILE A 63 -11.76 -7.68 15.33
N SER A 64 -11.95 -6.41 14.96
CA SER A 64 -12.21 -5.32 15.92
C SER A 64 -13.66 -5.33 16.42
N PHE A 65 -14.61 -5.69 15.57
CA PHE A 65 -16.04 -5.76 15.89
C PHE A 65 -16.53 -7.20 15.85
N LYS A 66 -16.81 -7.77 17.02
CA LYS A 66 -17.29 -9.17 17.17
C LYS A 66 -18.80 -9.27 17.37
N THR A 67 -19.47 -8.14 17.62
CA THR A 67 -20.89 -8.11 17.97
C THR A 67 -21.73 -7.98 16.70
N ILE A 68 -22.58 -8.96 16.44
CA ILE A 68 -23.58 -8.90 15.36
C ILE A 68 -24.61 -7.81 15.70
N GLY A 69 -24.94 -6.94 14.74
CA GLY A 69 -25.83 -5.80 14.95
C GLY A 69 -25.16 -4.59 15.64
N GLY A 70 -23.86 -4.63 15.85
CA GLY A 70 -23.11 -3.49 16.36
C GLY A 70 -23.06 -2.33 15.36
N PHE A 71 -22.90 -1.12 15.88
CA PHE A 71 -22.76 0.08 15.07
C PHE A 71 -21.28 0.36 14.76
N VAL A 72 -20.97 0.57 13.49
CA VAL A 72 -19.64 0.90 12.99
C VAL A 72 -19.67 2.30 12.39
N ARG A 73 -18.74 3.15 12.77
CA ARG A 73 -18.60 4.49 12.22
C ARG A 73 -17.75 4.47 10.95
N LYS A 74 -17.95 5.48 10.11
CA LYS A 74 -17.08 5.68 8.96
C LYS A 74 -15.67 5.98 9.43
N GLY A 75 -14.71 5.16 8.99
CA GLY A 75 -13.30 5.27 9.38
C GLY A 75 -12.85 4.28 10.45
N ASP A 76 -13.78 3.54 11.08
CA ASP A 76 -13.41 2.50 12.03
C ASP A 76 -12.79 1.30 11.30
N ALA A 77 -11.70 0.75 11.86
CA ALA A 77 -11.10 -0.48 11.37
C ALA A 77 -11.99 -1.67 11.78
N LEU A 78 -12.50 -2.42 10.81
CA LEU A 78 -13.36 -3.58 11.03
C LEU A 78 -12.56 -4.82 11.40
N LEU A 79 -11.49 -5.06 10.66
CA LEU A 79 -10.58 -6.18 10.81
C LEU A 79 -9.22 -5.82 10.21
N ASP A 80 -8.19 -6.49 10.69
CA ASP A 80 -6.83 -6.40 10.16
C ASP A 80 -6.55 -7.67 9.35
N ILE A 81 -6.14 -7.49 8.10
CA ILE A 81 -5.76 -8.58 7.18
C ILE A 81 -4.27 -8.50 6.95
N VAL A 82 -3.58 -9.61 7.14
CA VAL A 82 -2.21 -9.77 6.70
C VAL A 82 -2.25 -10.39 5.32
N PRO A 83 -1.81 -9.66 4.27
CA PRO A 83 -1.81 -10.20 2.92
C PRO A 83 -0.88 -11.42 2.84
N THR A 84 -1.33 -12.47 2.15
CA THR A 84 -0.51 -13.60 1.76
C THR A 84 -0.04 -13.32 0.34
N GLY A 85 1.18 -12.82 0.21
CA GLY A 85 1.83 -12.58 -1.08
C GLY A 85 3.23 -13.16 -1.07
N ASP A 86 3.80 -13.36 -2.25
CA ASP A 86 5.14 -13.94 -2.41
C ASP A 86 6.27 -12.96 -2.04
N ASP A 87 5.97 -11.66 -1.94
CA ASP A 87 6.96 -10.63 -1.67
C ASP A 87 7.00 -10.26 -0.19
N LEU A 88 7.70 -11.08 0.60
CA LEU A 88 8.00 -10.75 1.98
C LEU A 88 9.17 -9.75 2.04
N ILE A 89 9.00 -8.70 2.84
CA ILE A 89 10.02 -7.69 3.11
C ILE A 89 10.39 -7.75 4.59
N VAL A 90 11.68 -7.72 4.86
CA VAL A 90 12.21 -7.60 6.23
C VAL A 90 12.50 -6.15 6.51
N GLU A 91 11.84 -5.58 7.51
CA GLU A 91 12.12 -4.25 8.01
C GLU A 91 13.20 -4.34 9.10
N ALA A 92 14.41 -3.88 8.79
CA ALA A 92 15.54 -3.86 9.71
C ALA A 92 15.70 -2.48 10.36
N ARG A 93 16.07 -2.47 11.65
CA ARG A 93 16.38 -1.25 12.40
C ARG A 93 17.87 -1.09 12.50
N ILE A 94 18.40 0.00 11.96
CA ILE A 94 19.83 0.27 11.88
C ILE A 94 20.20 1.48 12.75
N ASP A 95 21.28 1.35 13.50
CA ASP A 95 21.81 2.44 14.33
C ASP A 95 22.28 3.60 13.44
N PRO A 96 22.04 4.87 13.82
CA PRO A 96 22.46 6.04 13.04
C PRO A 96 23.95 6.10 12.70
N LYS A 97 24.80 5.47 13.51
CA LYS A 97 26.24 5.42 13.25
C LYS A 97 26.63 4.53 12.06
N ASP A 98 25.78 3.52 11.74
CA ASP A 98 26.06 2.52 10.73
C ASP A 98 25.35 2.83 9.40
N ILE A 99 24.37 3.73 9.39
CA ILE A 99 23.55 4.06 8.20
C ILE A 99 24.39 4.61 7.03
N ALA A 100 25.47 5.30 7.32
CA ALA A 100 26.37 5.86 6.29
C ALA A 100 27.04 4.80 5.39
N TYR A 101 26.98 3.53 5.79
CA TYR A 101 27.59 2.41 5.06
C TYR A 101 26.56 1.55 4.34
N ILE A 102 25.27 1.91 4.44
CA ILE A 102 24.18 1.15 3.84
C ILE A 102 23.65 1.91 2.63
N GLU A 103 23.70 1.24 1.49
CA GLU A 103 23.20 1.76 0.23
C GLU A 103 22.15 0.81 -0.35
N PRO A 104 21.14 1.32 -1.10
CA PRO A 104 20.25 0.47 -1.87
C PRO A 104 21.03 -0.47 -2.79
N THR A 105 20.47 -1.65 -3.05
CA THR A 105 21.05 -2.73 -3.85
C THR A 105 22.21 -3.50 -3.20
N GLN A 106 22.56 -3.21 -1.95
CA GLN A 106 23.52 -4.03 -1.22
C GLN A 106 22.95 -5.39 -0.86
N MET A 107 23.79 -6.40 -0.96
CA MET A 107 23.46 -7.76 -0.52
C MET A 107 23.34 -7.79 1.01
N ALA A 108 22.31 -8.46 1.48
CA ALA A 108 22.06 -8.71 2.89
C ALA A 108 21.87 -10.20 3.14
N ARG A 109 22.20 -10.61 4.35
CA ARG A 109 21.96 -11.98 4.82
C ARG A 109 20.96 -11.94 5.96
N ILE A 110 19.89 -12.72 5.81
CA ILE A 110 18.75 -12.74 6.72
C ILE A 110 18.77 -14.06 7.50
N SER A 111 18.73 -13.95 8.83
CA SER A 111 18.61 -15.07 9.74
C SER A 111 17.30 -14.96 10.50
N LEU A 112 16.41 -15.94 10.37
CA LEU A 112 15.14 -15.95 11.09
C LEU A 112 15.37 -16.44 12.54
N THR A 113 14.89 -15.66 13.52
CA THR A 113 15.05 -16.03 14.94
C THR A 113 14.29 -17.29 15.32
N ALA A 114 13.23 -17.62 14.57
CA ALA A 114 12.43 -18.82 14.78
C ALA A 114 13.15 -20.12 14.36
N TYR A 115 14.19 -19.99 13.53
CA TYR A 115 14.96 -21.11 12.99
C TYR A 115 16.44 -20.93 13.30
N ASP A 116 17.09 -22.00 13.76
CA ASP A 116 18.53 -21.96 14.06
C ASP A 116 19.34 -21.83 12.76
N ALA A 117 20.04 -20.71 12.60
CA ALA A 117 20.84 -20.42 11.41
C ALA A 117 21.97 -21.43 11.16
N SER A 118 22.44 -22.15 12.19
CA SER A 118 23.43 -23.21 12.05
C SER A 118 22.86 -24.46 11.39
N ARG A 119 21.56 -24.67 11.50
CA ARG A 119 20.86 -25.84 10.96
C ARG A 119 20.12 -25.54 9.67
N TYR A 120 19.39 -24.43 9.64
CA TYR A 120 18.55 -24.04 8.51
C TYR A 120 19.25 -23.10 7.52
N GLY A 121 20.41 -22.57 7.92
CA GLY A 121 21.15 -21.61 7.12
C GLY A 121 20.63 -20.18 7.24
N THR A 122 20.96 -19.37 6.24
CA THR A 122 20.56 -17.97 6.12
C THR A 122 19.97 -17.73 4.74
N ILE A 123 19.13 -16.73 4.62
CA ILE A 123 18.50 -16.36 3.36
C ILE A 123 19.22 -15.15 2.80
N ASP A 124 19.51 -15.17 1.50
CA ASP A 124 20.06 -14.00 0.82
C ASP A 124 18.94 -12.99 0.54
N GLY A 125 19.27 -11.72 0.72
CA GLY A 125 18.38 -10.59 0.49
C GLY A 125 19.12 -9.42 -0.14
N GLU A 126 18.36 -8.41 -0.53
CA GLU A 126 18.89 -7.18 -1.11
C GLU A 126 18.21 -5.96 -0.45
N VAL A 127 18.99 -4.95 -0.12
CA VAL A 127 18.47 -3.69 0.42
C VAL A 127 17.65 -2.98 -0.66
N LEU A 128 16.34 -2.85 -0.45
CA LEU A 128 15.42 -2.17 -1.36
C LEU A 128 15.42 -0.67 -1.14
N ALA A 129 15.27 -0.27 0.11
CA ALA A 129 15.14 1.13 0.47
C ALA A 129 15.71 1.41 1.86
N VAL A 130 16.16 2.62 2.06
CA VAL A 130 16.62 3.17 3.35
C VAL A 130 15.73 4.37 3.67
N SER A 131 15.19 4.45 4.88
CA SER A 131 14.38 5.60 5.28
C SER A 131 15.20 6.88 5.24
N ALA A 132 14.58 7.97 4.75
CA ALA A 132 15.24 9.28 4.67
C ALA A 132 15.39 9.95 6.03
N ASP A 133 14.64 9.50 7.04
CA ASP A 133 14.62 10.11 8.38
C ASP A 133 14.73 9.03 9.46
N ALA A 134 15.29 9.43 10.60
CA ALA A 134 15.42 8.55 11.76
C ALA A 134 14.10 8.52 12.56
N VAL A 135 13.69 7.35 12.96
CA VAL A 135 12.53 7.11 13.82
C VAL A 135 13.02 6.99 15.26
N GLU A 136 12.35 7.70 16.18
CA GLU A 136 12.62 7.58 17.61
C GLU A 136 11.73 6.52 18.25
N ASP A 137 12.34 5.58 18.93
CA ASP A 137 11.61 4.60 19.75
C ASP A 137 11.10 5.28 21.02
N LYS A 138 9.77 5.39 21.14
CA LYS A 138 9.09 6.04 22.27
C LYS A 138 9.35 5.38 23.64
N GLN A 139 9.80 4.15 23.66
CA GLN A 139 10.05 3.41 24.90
C GLN A 139 11.49 3.56 25.38
N THR A 140 12.44 3.54 24.45
CA THR A 140 13.88 3.59 24.75
C THR A 140 14.49 4.95 24.54
N GLY A 141 13.84 5.85 23.77
CA GLY A 141 14.38 7.13 23.33
C GLY A 141 15.52 7.02 22.32
N ALA A 142 15.81 5.81 21.84
CA ALA A 142 16.86 5.58 20.85
C ALA A 142 16.33 5.87 19.44
N SER A 143 17.15 6.55 18.63
CA SER A 143 16.85 6.78 17.22
C SER A 143 17.43 5.65 16.37
N TYR A 144 16.68 5.23 15.34
CA TYR A 144 17.11 4.23 14.36
C TYR A 144 16.58 4.57 12.97
N TYR A 145 17.24 4.07 11.95
CA TYR A 145 16.76 4.12 10.58
C TYR A 145 16.08 2.81 10.21
N LEU A 146 15.00 2.90 9.41
CA LEU A 146 14.34 1.75 8.84
C LEU A 146 14.97 1.41 7.49
N VAL A 147 15.29 0.16 7.30
CA VAL A 147 15.85 -0.38 6.06
C VAL A 147 15.01 -1.56 5.62
N ASP A 148 14.46 -1.48 4.43
CA ASP A 148 13.65 -2.53 3.82
C ASP A 148 14.58 -3.46 3.02
N VAL A 149 14.51 -4.74 3.31
CA VAL A 149 15.31 -5.77 2.66
C VAL A 149 14.40 -6.81 2.04
N SER A 150 14.56 -7.07 0.74
CA SER A 150 13.85 -8.15 0.05
C SER A 150 14.41 -9.51 0.45
N ILE A 151 13.55 -10.52 0.40
CA ILE A 151 13.95 -11.92 0.58
C ILE A 151 14.10 -12.54 -0.81
N ASN A 152 15.33 -12.89 -1.20
CA ASN A 152 15.65 -13.45 -2.52
C ASN A 152 16.01 -14.95 -2.44
N GLY A 153 15.48 -15.68 -1.47
CA GLY A 153 15.82 -17.08 -1.26
C GLY A 153 14.74 -17.85 -0.53
N GLU A 154 14.95 -19.13 -0.42
CA GLU A 154 14.11 -20.05 0.29
C GLU A 154 14.93 -20.73 1.39
N LEU A 155 14.29 -21.06 2.50
CA LEU A 155 14.90 -21.80 3.58
C LEU A 155 14.49 -23.26 3.46
N PHE A 156 15.45 -24.16 3.64
CA PHE A 156 15.20 -25.60 3.56
C PHE A 156 15.56 -26.26 4.89
N GLU A 157 14.79 -27.27 5.27
CA GLU A 157 15.11 -28.16 6.36
C GLU A 157 16.16 -29.21 5.93
N ASP A 158 16.82 -29.87 6.89
CA ASP A 158 17.83 -30.93 6.64
C ASP A 158 17.28 -32.08 5.77
N ASP A 159 15.96 -32.30 5.77
CA ASP A 159 15.27 -33.29 4.94
C ASP A 159 14.97 -32.82 3.51
N GLY A 160 15.30 -31.56 3.19
CA GLY A 160 15.04 -30.92 1.91
C GLY A 160 13.63 -30.34 1.76
N SER A 161 12.81 -30.33 2.79
CA SER A 161 11.51 -29.68 2.78
C SER A 161 11.67 -28.16 2.87
N LYS A 162 10.84 -27.42 2.11
CA LYS A 162 10.80 -25.95 2.12
C LYS A 162 10.17 -25.47 3.41
N VAL A 163 10.85 -24.56 4.09
CA VAL A 163 10.34 -23.90 5.30
C VAL A 163 9.45 -22.73 4.89
N GLU A 164 8.25 -22.68 5.42
CA GLU A 164 7.31 -21.57 5.17
C GLU A 164 7.66 -20.38 6.08
N ILE A 165 7.97 -19.25 5.45
CA ILE A 165 8.23 -17.99 6.14
C ILE A 165 6.91 -17.25 6.31
N LEU A 166 6.52 -17.02 7.56
CA LEU A 166 5.26 -16.35 7.88
C LEU A 166 5.48 -14.86 8.19
N PRO A 167 4.57 -13.99 7.76
CA PRO A 167 4.58 -12.59 8.16
C PRO A 167 4.55 -12.43 9.68
N GLY A 168 5.36 -11.48 10.19
CA GLY A 168 5.47 -11.22 11.64
C GLY A 168 6.56 -12.02 12.34
N MET A 169 7.32 -12.85 11.63
CA MET A 169 8.53 -13.47 12.19
C MET A 169 9.61 -12.41 12.46
N VAL A 170 10.39 -12.61 13.50
CA VAL A 170 11.55 -11.78 13.83
C VAL A 170 12.78 -12.31 13.09
N ALA A 171 13.52 -11.40 12.46
CA ALA A 171 14.73 -11.72 11.73
C ALA A 171 15.90 -10.83 12.19
N SER A 172 17.11 -11.34 12.05
CA SER A 172 18.35 -10.57 12.12
C SER A 172 18.88 -10.39 10.71
N VAL A 173 19.32 -9.17 10.39
CA VAL A 173 19.81 -8.81 9.06
C VAL A 173 21.27 -8.35 9.17
N ASP A 174 22.14 -9.04 8.45
CA ASP A 174 23.54 -8.66 8.27
C ASP A 174 23.74 -8.06 6.88
N VAL A 175 23.87 -6.75 6.79
CA VAL A 175 24.17 -6.08 5.53
C VAL A 175 25.65 -6.24 5.20
N LEU A 176 25.93 -6.78 4.02
CA LEU A 176 27.30 -6.99 3.58
C LEU A 176 27.88 -5.67 3.08
N ALA A 177 28.53 -4.92 3.97
CA ALA A 177 29.30 -3.73 3.59
C ALA A 177 30.43 -4.13 2.63
N GLY A 178 30.61 -3.35 1.55
CA GLY A 178 31.57 -3.65 0.51
C GLY A 178 32.97 -3.95 1.03
N LYS A 179 33.72 -4.75 0.29
CA LYS A 179 35.09 -5.19 0.64
C LYS A 179 35.99 -3.98 0.86
N ARG A 180 36.39 -3.73 2.10
CA ARG A 180 37.50 -2.81 2.39
C ARG A 180 38.77 -3.53 2.07
N THR A 181 39.66 -2.90 1.27
CA THR A 181 40.96 -3.48 0.98
C THR A 181 41.86 -3.36 2.24
N VAL A 182 42.67 -4.38 2.47
CA VAL A 182 43.65 -4.39 3.59
C VAL A 182 44.55 -3.14 3.57
N LEU A 183 44.71 -2.55 2.40
CA LEU A 183 45.47 -1.29 2.22
C LEU A 183 44.78 -0.11 2.92
N ASP A 184 43.47 -0.03 2.92
CA ASP A 184 42.72 1.04 3.59
C ASP A 184 42.89 1.00 5.11
N TYR A 185 43.12 -0.19 5.67
CA TYR A 185 43.34 -0.37 7.10
C TYR A 185 44.70 0.12 7.56
N ILE A 186 45.71 0.09 6.69
CA ILE A 186 47.05 0.55 6.97
C ILE A 186 47.24 2.04 6.61
N TRP A 187 46.59 2.52 5.53
CA TRP A 187 46.77 3.87 5.03
C TRP A 187 45.97 4.93 5.78
N ASN A 188 44.73 4.62 6.20
CA ASN A 188 43.87 5.57 6.90
C ASN A 188 44.43 6.10 8.24
N PRO A 189 45.03 5.29 9.13
CA PRO A 189 45.64 5.84 10.35
C PRO A 189 46.85 6.73 10.08
N MET A 190 47.63 6.47 9.03
CA MET A 190 48.77 7.30 8.68
C MET A 190 48.37 8.69 8.15
N MET A 191 47.30 8.80 7.43
CA MET A 191 46.76 10.08 6.93
C MET A 191 46.21 10.94 8.08
N LYS A 192 45.49 10.33 9.05
CA LYS A 192 44.93 11.04 10.22
C LYS A 192 46.02 11.60 11.16
N VAL A 193 47.18 10.97 11.21
CA VAL A 193 48.32 11.47 12.00
C VAL A 193 48.96 12.68 11.30
N LYS A 194 49.01 12.70 9.97
CA LYS A 194 49.55 13.81 9.20
C LYS A 194 48.74 15.11 9.33
N ASP A 195 47.38 14.97 9.33
CA ASP A 195 46.49 16.14 9.45
C ASP A 195 46.50 16.74 10.87
N ARG A 196 46.76 15.95 11.91
CA ARG A 196 46.93 16.45 13.28
C ARG A 196 48.30 17.09 13.55
N ALA A 197 49.34 16.74 12.80
CA ALA A 197 50.67 17.28 12.95
C ALA A 197 50.91 18.61 12.20
N LEU A 198 49.94 19.05 11.40
CA LEU A 198 50.02 20.29 10.60
C LEU A 198 49.10 21.41 11.11
N THR A 199 48.45 21.24 12.29
CA THR A 199 47.49 22.21 12.87
C THR A 199 48.00 22.77 14.23
N ASP A 200 49.32 22.80 14.45
CA ASP A 200 49.98 23.59 15.51
C ASP A 200 50.76 24.78 14.91
#